data_ac410b9c3f083c6d12cea1a9c183e97c
#
_entry.id   ac410b9c3f083c6d12cea1a9c183e97c
#
_cell.length_a   1.000
_cell.length_b   1.000
_cell.length_c   1.000
_cell.angle_alpha   90.00
_cell.angle_beta   90.00
_cell.angle_gamma   90.00
#
_symmetry.space_group_name_H-M   'P 1'
#
loop_
_entity.id
_entity.type
_entity.pdbx_description
1 polymer ?
#
loop_
_entity_poly.entity_id
_entity_poly.type
_entity_poly.pdbx_seq_one_letter_code
_entity_poly.pdbx_strand_id
1 'polypeptide(L)'
;MQSLKLSEIVINWYKKNLRILPWRPKDFDLKIDPYIVFLSEFMLQQTTVKTVVPYFINFLKKYPTIEILAKAKLDDVLAIWSGLGYYRRANNLYKSAKIITNELNGVIPNNYEDLIKLPGIGDYTAAAICAIAFDKKVVVIDGNIERVISRLFELDLRGNDLKKKVREILFLNVPGKENSLFTQGLMDIGATICKPKIINCERCPLSENCRVAFKNSAINYPLKIIKEKKIKRTGNFYCLINSKKEILFLRNTNLGLFENMHVLPSDGWLKDNHNLDFNIFSINERFDCGVIKHSFTHFDLDSKVILLKLDDNQIKLKDNCIFIKPENLDMFSIPTLYHKIVKLVLKNI
;
A
#
# COMPACT_ATOMS: atom_id res chain seq x y z
N MET A 1 27.31 28.64 -22.06
CA MET A 1 27.18 27.36 -21.36
C MET A 1 25.82 26.78 -21.67
N GLN A 2 25.75 25.62 -22.36
CA GLN A 2 24.48 24.91 -22.53
C GLN A 2 23.99 24.49 -21.13
N SER A 3 22.81 24.95 -20.74
CA SER A 3 22.20 24.49 -19.50
C SER A 3 21.99 22.97 -19.63
N LEU A 4 22.55 22.20 -18.70
CA LEU A 4 22.33 20.75 -18.62
C LEU A 4 20.82 20.49 -18.60
N LYS A 5 20.37 19.52 -19.37
CA LYS A 5 18.96 19.10 -19.35
C LYS A 5 18.61 18.55 -17.96
N LEU A 6 17.37 18.74 -17.51
CA LEU A 6 16.88 18.25 -16.24
C LEU A 6 17.23 16.76 -16.03
N SER A 7 17.07 15.93 -17.05
CA SER A 7 17.39 14.50 -17.01
C SER A 7 18.87 14.23 -16.73
N GLU A 8 19.79 14.97 -17.34
CA GLU A 8 21.23 14.80 -17.12
C GLU A 8 21.65 15.14 -15.69
N ILE A 9 21.12 16.22 -15.13
CA ILE A 9 21.38 16.62 -13.75
C ILE A 9 20.90 15.52 -12.78
N VAL A 10 19.68 15.04 -12.95
CA VAL A 10 19.05 14.04 -12.07
C VAL A 10 19.77 12.69 -12.18
N ILE A 11 20.08 12.21 -13.39
CA ILE A 11 20.79 10.94 -13.62
C ILE A 11 22.18 10.97 -13.02
N ASN A 12 22.96 12.05 -13.27
CA ASN A 12 24.31 12.19 -12.74
C ASN A 12 24.33 12.24 -11.20
N TRP A 13 23.33 12.89 -10.61
CA TRP A 13 23.18 12.90 -9.17
C TRP A 13 22.79 11.51 -8.64
N TYR A 14 21.81 10.84 -9.28
CA TYR A 14 21.33 9.53 -8.84
C TYR A 14 22.42 8.47 -8.85
N LYS A 15 23.26 8.44 -9.89
CA LYS A 15 24.41 7.52 -9.99
C LYS A 15 25.36 7.62 -8.80
N LYS A 16 25.46 8.80 -8.15
CA LYS A 16 26.32 9.06 -6.98
C LYS A 16 25.62 8.91 -5.65
N ASN A 17 24.28 8.95 -5.63
CA ASN A 17 23.48 9.11 -4.40
C ASN A 17 22.33 8.12 -4.27
N LEU A 18 22.33 7.05 -5.05
CA LEU A 18 21.23 6.08 -5.02
C LEU A 18 21.01 5.52 -3.61
N ARG A 19 19.75 5.36 -3.20
CA ARG A 19 19.41 4.67 -1.95
C ARG A 19 19.55 3.16 -2.14
N ILE A 20 20.24 2.51 -1.21
CA ILE A 20 20.32 1.05 -1.16
C ILE A 20 18.99 0.51 -0.66
N LEU A 21 18.22 -0.12 -1.56
CA LEU A 21 16.92 -0.73 -1.28
C LEU A 21 16.90 -2.16 -1.81
N PRO A 22 16.18 -3.11 -1.15
CA PRO A 22 16.20 -4.53 -1.55
C PRO A 22 15.72 -4.79 -2.99
N TRP A 23 14.95 -3.89 -3.55
CA TRP A 23 14.40 -3.99 -4.92
C TRP A 23 15.18 -3.18 -5.96
N ARG A 24 16.36 -2.67 -5.59
CA ARG A 24 17.23 -1.92 -6.50
C ARG A 24 18.54 -2.66 -6.70
N PRO A 25 19.05 -2.78 -7.93
CA PRO A 25 20.36 -3.32 -8.17
C PRO A 25 21.42 -2.36 -7.60
N LYS A 26 22.51 -2.93 -7.13
CA LYS A 26 23.68 -2.15 -6.69
C LYS A 26 24.51 -1.64 -7.87
N ASP A 27 24.42 -2.34 -8.99
CA ASP A 27 25.12 -2.04 -10.23
C ASP A 27 24.09 -1.59 -11.28
N PHE A 28 24.35 -0.45 -11.92
CA PHE A 28 23.47 0.14 -12.94
C PHE A 28 23.46 -0.63 -14.25
N ASP A 29 24.48 -1.46 -14.51
CA ASP A 29 24.58 -2.30 -15.71
C ASP A 29 23.76 -3.60 -15.58
N LEU A 30 23.32 -3.93 -14.38
CA LEU A 30 22.47 -5.09 -14.14
C LEU A 30 21.02 -4.80 -14.56
N LYS A 31 20.46 -5.68 -15.38
CA LYS A 31 19.02 -5.67 -15.66
C LYS A 31 18.24 -5.94 -14.38
N ILE A 32 17.28 -5.10 -14.08
CA ILE A 32 16.36 -5.30 -12.96
C ILE A 32 15.36 -6.38 -13.36
N ASP A 33 15.18 -7.38 -12.50
CA ASP A 33 14.11 -8.37 -12.67
C ASP A 33 12.74 -7.66 -12.59
N PRO A 34 11.90 -7.73 -13.64
CA PRO A 34 10.58 -7.10 -13.64
C PRO A 34 9.68 -7.54 -12.48
N TYR A 35 9.82 -8.77 -11.99
CA TYR A 35 9.06 -9.24 -10.83
C TYR A 35 9.43 -8.49 -9.55
N ILE A 36 10.70 -8.18 -9.36
CA ILE A 36 11.20 -7.39 -8.22
C ILE A 36 10.55 -6.00 -8.20
N VAL A 37 10.50 -5.32 -9.36
CA VAL A 37 9.86 -4.01 -9.50
C VAL A 37 8.36 -4.13 -9.30
N PHE A 38 7.72 -5.08 -9.95
CA PHE A 38 6.29 -5.35 -9.84
C PHE A 38 5.86 -5.54 -8.37
N LEU A 39 6.55 -6.41 -7.64
CA LEU A 39 6.28 -6.66 -6.22
C LEU A 39 6.49 -5.40 -5.37
N SER A 40 7.60 -4.69 -5.56
CA SER A 40 7.89 -3.49 -4.78
C SER A 40 6.85 -2.39 -5.01
N GLU A 41 6.42 -2.19 -6.25
CA GLU A 41 5.40 -1.18 -6.59
C GLU A 41 4.05 -1.49 -5.93
N PHE A 42 3.62 -2.76 -5.90
CA PHE A 42 2.42 -3.15 -5.14
C PHE A 42 2.56 -2.88 -3.65
N MET A 43 3.71 -3.19 -3.06
CA MET A 43 3.94 -2.98 -1.62
C MET A 43 4.07 -1.51 -1.23
N LEU A 44 4.61 -0.68 -2.12
CA LEU A 44 4.82 0.76 -1.89
C LEU A 44 3.55 1.61 -2.07
N GLN A 45 2.49 1.08 -2.69
CA GLN A 45 1.22 1.80 -2.77
C GLN A 45 0.75 2.22 -1.37
N GLN A 46 0.73 3.53 -1.08
CA GLN A 46 0.29 4.12 0.19
C GLN A 46 1.03 3.61 1.45
N THR A 47 2.21 3.04 1.30
CA THR A 47 3.02 2.51 2.41
C THR A 47 4.45 3.04 2.31
N THR A 48 5.06 3.36 3.45
CA THR A 48 6.42 3.92 3.47
C THR A 48 7.48 2.86 3.20
N VAL A 49 8.60 3.26 2.60
CA VAL A 49 9.77 2.40 2.34
C VAL A 49 10.22 1.66 3.60
N LYS A 50 10.33 2.37 4.74
CA LYS A 50 10.75 1.78 6.02
C LYS A 50 9.86 0.61 6.44
N THR A 51 8.55 0.72 6.22
CA THR A 51 7.59 -0.33 6.53
C THR A 51 7.68 -1.49 5.52
N VAL A 52 7.87 -1.18 4.23
CA VAL A 52 7.87 -2.19 3.16
C VAL A 52 9.10 -3.10 3.19
N VAL A 53 10.28 -2.57 3.51
CA VAL A 53 11.56 -3.33 3.44
C VAL A 53 11.49 -4.72 4.10
N PRO A 54 11.11 -4.88 5.36
CA PRO A 54 11.05 -6.19 5.99
C PRO A 54 10.01 -7.12 5.33
N TYR A 55 8.86 -6.59 4.93
CA TYR A 55 7.82 -7.37 4.24
C TYR A 55 8.29 -7.85 2.86
N PHE A 56 8.95 -6.99 2.10
CA PHE A 56 9.48 -7.33 0.78
C PHE A 56 10.49 -8.47 0.86
N ILE A 57 11.43 -8.40 1.79
CA ILE A 57 12.45 -9.44 1.99
C ILE A 57 11.79 -10.78 2.34
N ASN A 58 10.86 -10.80 3.29
CA ASN A 58 10.16 -12.01 3.71
C ASN A 58 9.29 -12.58 2.58
N PHE A 59 8.60 -11.72 1.84
CA PHE A 59 7.75 -12.12 0.73
C PHE A 59 8.56 -12.74 -0.41
N LEU A 60 9.66 -12.08 -0.81
CA LEU A 60 10.54 -12.55 -1.87
C LEU A 60 11.22 -13.87 -1.50
N LYS A 61 11.57 -14.07 -0.22
CA LYS A 61 12.11 -15.33 0.27
C LYS A 61 11.11 -16.49 0.10
N LYS A 62 9.81 -16.25 0.34
CA LYS A 62 8.75 -17.26 0.22
C LYS A 62 8.29 -17.44 -1.22
N TYR A 63 8.22 -16.35 -1.98
CA TYR A 63 7.75 -16.31 -3.37
C TYR A 63 8.79 -15.63 -4.27
N PRO A 64 9.90 -16.33 -4.57
CA PRO A 64 11.01 -15.74 -5.33
C PRO A 64 10.70 -15.46 -6.80
N THR A 65 9.66 -16.08 -7.37
CA THR A 65 9.22 -15.83 -8.75
C THR A 65 7.69 -15.66 -8.81
N ILE A 66 7.22 -15.10 -9.92
CA ILE A 66 5.79 -14.84 -10.12
C ILE A 66 4.98 -16.14 -10.25
N GLU A 67 5.58 -17.20 -10.81
CA GLU A 67 4.97 -18.51 -10.96
C GLU A 67 4.77 -19.20 -9.59
N ILE A 68 5.74 -19.06 -8.69
CA ILE A 68 5.63 -19.58 -7.31
C ILE A 68 4.54 -18.83 -6.56
N LEU A 69 4.45 -17.50 -6.74
CA LEU A 69 3.38 -16.70 -6.18
C LEU A 69 2.01 -17.13 -6.74
N ALA A 70 1.90 -17.35 -8.03
CA ALA A 70 0.65 -17.73 -8.68
C ALA A 70 0.11 -19.11 -8.22
N LYS A 71 1.02 -20.02 -7.87
CA LYS A 71 0.68 -21.37 -7.35
C LYS A 71 0.38 -21.41 -5.84
N ALA A 72 0.64 -20.31 -5.12
CA ALA A 72 0.39 -20.23 -3.69
C ALA A 72 -1.10 -20.31 -3.36
N LYS A 73 -1.44 -20.63 -2.10
CA LYS A 73 -2.80 -20.39 -1.60
C LYS A 73 -2.96 -18.92 -1.26
N LEU A 74 -4.10 -18.32 -1.60
CA LEU A 74 -4.36 -16.91 -1.31
C LEU A 74 -4.21 -16.59 0.18
N ASP A 75 -4.65 -17.50 1.05
CA ASP A 75 -4.56 -17.32 2.50
C ASP A 75 -3.11 -17.18 2.98
N ASP A 76 -2.19 -17.94 2.41
CA ASP A 76 -0.76 -17.84 2.73
C ASP A 76 -0.16 -16.50 2.26
N VAL A 77 -0.63 -15.99 1.12
CA VAL A 77 -0.22 -14.68 0.60
C VAL A 77 -0.76 -13.55 1.49
N LEU A 78 -2.01 -13.65 1.91
CA LEU A 78 -2.63 -12.67 2.81
C LEU A 78 -2.01 -12.72 4.23
N ALA A 79 -1.65 -13.91 4.72
CA ALA A 79 -1.00 -14.06 6.02
C ALA A 79 0.37 -13.38 6.06
N ILE A 80 1.24 -13.60 5.05
CA ILE A 80 2.55 -12.95 4.99
C ILE A 80 2.46 -11.43 4.74
N TRP A 81 1.33 -10.96 4.19
CA TRP A 81 1.03 -9.53 4.00
C TRP A 81 0.46 -8.88 5.27
N SER A 82 0.08 -9.69 6.28
CA SER A 82 -0.56 -9.21 7.50
C SER A 82 0.28 -8.13 8.18
N GLY A 83 -0.36 -7.02 8.60
CA GLY A 83 0.31 -5.86 9.18
C GLY A 83 0.73 -4.77 8.18
N LEU A 84 0.92 -5.06 6.89
CA LEU A 84 1.26 -4.06 5.87
C LEU A 84 0.07 -3.14 5.52
N GLY A 85 -1.16 -3.63 5.74
CA GLY A 85 -2.39 -2.90 5.45
C GLY A 85 -2.76 -2.87 3.97
N TYR A 86 -3.91 -2.23 3.66
CA TYR A 86 -4.43 -2.14 2.29
C TYR A 86 -4.45 -3.49 1.56
N TYR A 87 -5.04 -4.49 2.17
CA TYR A 87 -5.01 -5.90 1.77
C TYR A 87 -5.54 -6.18 0.36
N ARG A 88 -6.37 -5.25 -0.18
CA ARG A 88 -6.78 -5.31 -1.59
C ARG A 88 -5.58 -5.35 -2.54
N ARG A 89 -4.44 -4.78 -2.14
CA ARG A 89 -3.19 -4.86 -2.93
C ARG A 89 -2.67 -6.29 -3.01
N ALA A 90 -2.66 -7.02 -1.89
CA ALA A 90 -2.23 -8.42 -1.87
C ALA A 90 -3.15 -9.31 -2.72
N ASN A 91 -4.47 -9.12 -2.60
CA ASN A 91 -5.46 -9.80 -3.46
C ASN A 91 -5.21 -9.49 -4.95
N ASN A 92 -4.98 -8.24 -5.30
CA ASN A 92 -4.73 -7.82 -6.67
C ASN A 92 -3.38 -8.32 -7.18
N LEU A 93 -2.31 -8.25 -6.38
CA LEU A 93 -1.00 -8.84 -6.69
C LEU A 93 -1.13 -10.33 -7.03
N TYR A 94 -1.85 -11.09 -6.20
CA TYR A 94 -2.09 -12.50 -6.41
C TYR A 94 -2.90 -12.77 -7.69
N LYS A 95 -4.00 -12.03 -7.91
CA LYS A 95 -4.81 -12.13 -9.14
C LYS A 95 -3.96 -11.82 -10.38
N SER A 96 -3.16 -10.77 -10.34
CA SER A 96 -2.27 -10.40 -11.44
C SER A 96 -1.17 -11.44 -11.68
N ALA A 97 -0.60 -12.03 -10.63
CA ALA A 97 0.37 -13.12 -10.77
C ALA A 97 -0.24 -14.34 -11.48
N LYS A 98 -1.49 -14.69 -11.16
CA LYS A 98 -2.21 -15.79 -11.86
C LYS A 98 -2.45 -15.47 -13.34
N ILE A 99 -2.89 -14.26 -13.68
CA ILE A 99 -3.07 -13.85 -15.08
C ILE A 99 -1.73 -13.90 -15.81
N ILE A 100 -0.66 -13.32 -15.24
CA ILE A 100 0.65 -13.32 -15.87
C ILE A 100 1.16 -14.74 -16.10
N THR A 101 1.00 -15.63 -15.13
CA THR A 101 1.50 -17.01 -15.24
C THR A 101 0.66 -17.83 -16.22
N ASN A 102 -0.69 -17.74 -16.16
CA ASN A 102 -1.57 -18.63 -16.91
C ASN A 102 -1.87 -18.14 -18.33
N GLU A 103 -1.88 -16.82 -18.55
CA GLU A 103 -2.32 -16.21 -19.82
C GLU A 103 -1.18 -15.53 -20.56
N LEU A 104 -0.08 -15.15 -19.86
CA LEU A 104 1.06 -14.43 -20.43
C LEU A 104 2.39 -15.22 -20.29
N ASN A 105 2.30 -16.56 -20.11
CA ASN A 105 3.45 -17.46 -20.03
C ASN A 105 4.52 -17.05 -18.97
N GLY A 106 4.08 -16.43 -17.87
CA GLY A 106 4.98 -15.95 -16.81
C GLY A 106 5.71 -14.65 -17.14
N VAL A 107 5.45 -14.05 -18.30
CA VAL A 107 6.16 -12.83 -18.77
C VAL A 107 5.37 -11.59 -18.33
N ILE A 108 5.97 -10.75 -17.49
CA ILE A 108 5.38 -9.46 -17.12
C ILE A 108 5.39 -8.54 -18.34
N PRO A 109 4.24 -7.95 -18.73
CA PRO A 109 4.15 -7.04 -19.86
C PRO A 109 5.12 -5.86 -19.73
N ASN A 110 5.73 -5.48 -20.86
CA ASN A 110 6.68 -4.37 -20.92
C ASN A 110 6.10 -3.10 -21.53
N ASN A 111 4.79 -3.01 -21.66
CA ASN A 111 4.08 -1.86 -22.19
C ASN A 111 2.95 -1.44 -21.27
N TYR A 112 2.58 -0.17 -21.34
CA TYR A 112 1.59 0.45 -20.46
C TYR A 112 0.19 -0.14 -20.69
N GLU A 113 -0.20 -0.38 -21.93
CA GLU A 113 -1.53 -0.80 -22.36
C GLU A 113 -1.91 -2.18 -21.83
N ASP A 114 -0.95 -3.08 -21.69
CA ASP A 114 -1.18 -4.42 -21.13
C ASP A 114 -1.03 -4.42 -19.60
N LEU A 115 -0.09 -3.65 -19.06
CA LEU A 115 0.07 -3.54 -17.60
C LEU A 115 -1.19 -2.99 -16.93
N ILE A 116 -1.83 -1.97 -17.50
CA ILE A 116 -3.00 -1.34 -16.87
C ILE A 116 -4.24 -2.24 -16.84
N LYS A 117 -4.28 -3.31 -17.63
CA LYS A 117 -5.35 -4.33 -17.62
C LYS A 117 -5.26 -5.25 -16.41
N LEU A 118 -4.07 -5.33 -15.77
CA LEU A 118 -3.84 -6.21 -14.64
C LEU A 118 -4.51 -5.66 -13.36
N PRO A 119 -5.13 -6.53 -12.52
CA PRO A 119 -5.75 -6.11 -11.28
C PRO A 119 -4.81 -5.33 -10.36
N GLY A 120 -5.24 -4.15 -9.91
CA GLY A 120 -4.49 -3.31 -8.97
C GLY A 120 -3.38 -2.46 -9.58
N ILE A 121 -3.21 -2.51 -10.89
CA ILE A 121 -2.30 -1.62 -11.63
C ILE A 121 -3.10 -0.44 -12.17
N GLY A 122 -2.77 0.76 -11.67
CA GLY A 122 -3.27 2.03 -12.20
C GLY A 122 -2.19 2.75 -13.00
N ASP A 123 -2.53 3.94 -13.52
CA ASP A 123 -1.65 4.76 -14.36
C ASP A 123 -0.22 4.90 -13.83
N TYR A 124 -0.09 5.22 -12.53
CA TYR A 124 1.20 5.35 -11.88
C TYR A 124 1.99 4.04 -11.92
N THR A 125 1.38 2.94 -11.45
CA THR A 125 2.07 1.65 -11.31
C THR A 125 2.49 1.10 -12.68
N ALA A 126 1.63 1.21 -13.71
CA ALA A 126 1.96 0.82 -15.08
C ALA A 126 3.16 1.63 -15.61
N ALA A 127 3.12 2.95 -15.47
CA ALA A 127 4.22 3.82 -15.90
C ALA A 127 5.52 3.54 -15.12
N ALA A 128 5.44 3.32 -13.80
CA ALA A 128 6.60 3.02 -12.95
C ALA A 128 7.27 1.70 -13.36
N ILE A 129 6.48 0.63 -13.58
CA ILE A 129 7.02 -0.66 -14.06
C ILE A 129 7.67 -0.48 -15.44
N CYS A 130 7.00 0.20 -16.38
CA CYS A 130 7.58 0.47 -17.71
C CYS A 130 8.91 1.23 -17.63
N ALA A 131 8.99 2.28 -16.80
CA ALA A 131 10.19 3.09 -16.66
C ALA A 131 11.31 2.34 -15.93
N ILE A 132 10.98 1.73 -14.78
CA ILE A 132 12.01 1.19 -13.87
C ILE A 132 12.52 -0.18 -14.33
N ALA A 133 11.60 -1.11 -14.68
CA ALA A 133 11.99 -2.47 -15.06
C ALA A 133 12.44 -2.57 -16.52
N PHE A 134 11.91 -1.74 -17.41
CA PHE A 134 12.10 -1.87 -18.85
C PHE A 134 12.74 -0.66 -19.52
N ASP A 135 13.11 0.35 -18.74
CA ASP A 135 13.72 1.61 -19.22
C ASP A 135 12.94 2.30 -20.35
N LYS A 136 11.61 2.10 -20.39
CA LYS A 136 10.76 2.70 -21.44
C LYS A 136 10.65 4.21 -21.24
N LYS A 137 10.57 4.93 -22.35
CA LYS A 137 10.35 6.38 -22.37
C LYS A 137 8.90 6.71 -22.00
N VAL A 138 8.59 6.73 -20.71
CA VAL A 138 7.27 7.05 -20.17
C VAL A 138 7.39 8.04 -19.02
N VAL A 139 6.35 8.85 -18.81
CA VAL A 139 6.29 9.81 -17.71
C VAL A 139 5.71 9.15 -16.47
N VAL A 140 6.47 9.17 -15.38
CA VAL A 140 6.04 8.68 -14.06
C VAL A 140 5.79 9.87 -13.14
N ILE A 141 4.67 9.88 -12.43
CA ILE A 141 4.31 10.94 -11.48
C ILE A 141 3.82 10.31 -10.17
N ASP A 142 4.69 10.29 -9.16
CA ASP A 142 4.30 10.03 -7.77
C ASP A 142 4.22 11.34 -6.97
N GLY A 143 3.84 11.27 -5.71
CA GLY A 143 3.76 12.44 -4.85
C GLY A 143 5.12 13.11 -4.58
N ASN A 144 6.26 12.40 -4.75
CA ASN A 144 7.59 12.96 -4.63
C ASN A 144 7.95 13.77 -5.89
N ILE A 145 7.75 13.17 -7.05
CA ILE A 145 8.00 13.80 -8.35
C ILE A 145 7.10 15.02 -8.54
N GLU A 146 5.79 14.90 -8.26
CA GLU A 146 4.85 16.02 -8.31
C GLU A 146 5.34 17.19 -7.46
N ARG A 147 5.79 16.93 -6.23
CA ARG A 147 6.31 17.96 -5.33
C ARG A 147 7.61 18.57 -5.82
N VAL A 148 8.57 17.78 -6.30
CA VAL A 148 9.85 18.28 -6.82
C VAL A 148 9.60 19.18 -8.02
N ILE A 149 8.82 18.76 -9.00
CA ILE A 149 8.52 19.52 -10.21
C ILE A 149 7.69 20.76 -9.89
N SER A 150 6.70 20.64 -8.98
CA SER A 150 5.90 21.79 -8.54
C SER A 150 6.77 22.89 -7.92
N ARG A 151 7.77 22.53 -7.11
CA ARG A 151 8.73 23.47 -6.53
C ARG A 151 9.74 24.00 -7.54
N LEU A 152 10.29 23.13 -8.37
CA LEU A 152 11.28 23.50 -9.39
C LEU A 152 10.75 24.60 -10.30
N PHE A 153 9.48 24.53 -10.70
CA PHE A 153 8.84 25.46 -11.62
C PHE A 153 7.87 26.45 -10.96
N GLU A 154 7.76 26.46 -9.61
CA GLU A 154 6.86 27.33 -8.84
C GLU A 154 5.41 27.29 -9.38
N LEU A 155 4.82 26.08 -9.42
CA LEU A 155 3.53 25.86 -10.07
C LEU A 155 2.37 26.20 -9.11
N ASP A 156 1.69 27.30 -9.34
CA ASP A 156 0.49 27.76 -8.59
C ASP A 156 -0.79 27.03 -9.02
N LEU A 157 -0.71 25.69 -9.14
CA LEU A 157 -1.79 24.82 -9.58
C LEU A 157 -2.12 23.78 -8.50
N ARG A 158 -3.32 23.20 -8.59
CA ARG A 158 -3.80 22.17 -7.65
C ARG A 158 -4.43 21.00 -8.39
N GLY A 159 -4.43 19.84 -7.72
CA GLY A 159 -5.19 18.67 -8.17
C GLY A 159 -4.84 18.22 -9.59
N ASN A 160 -5.86 18.06 -10.42
CA ASN A 160 -5.70 17.55 -11.78
C ASN A 160 -4.95 18.53 -12.69
N ASP A 161 -5.12 19.82 -12.52
CA ASP A 161 -4.41 20.83 -13.33
C ASP A 161 -2.91 20.82 -13.04
N LEU A 162 -2.54 20.65 -11.77
CA LEU A 162 -1.14 20.47 -11.38
C LEU A 162 -0.56 19.19 -12.03
N LYS A 163 -1.26 18.06 -11.92
CA LYS A 163 -0.80 16.79 -12.52
C LYS A 163 -0.64 16.89 -14.03
N LYS A 164 -1.58 17.55 -14.70
CA LYS A 164 -1.50 17.80 -16.16
C LYS A 164 -0.24 18.61 -16.49
N LYS A 165 0.00 19.69 -15.76
CA LYS A 165 1.17 20.55 -15.99
C LYS A 165 2.49 19.85 -15.70
N VAL A 166 2.56 19.08 -14.61
CA VAL A 166 3.72 18.24 -14.27
C VAL A 166 3.99 17.22 -15.37
N ARG A 167 2.94 16.58 -15.92
CA ARG A 167 3.06 15.63 -17.04
C ARG A 167 3.62 16.30 -18.29
N GLU A 168 3.15 17.48 -18.67
CA GLU A 168 3.67 18.24 -19.81
C GLU A 168 5.16 18.55 -19.64
N ILE A 169 5.56 19.04 -18.48
CA ILE A 169 6.96 19.35 -18.18
C ILE A 169 7.83 18.11 -18.27
N LEU A 170 7.40 17.02 -17.64
CA LEU A 170 8.18 15.77 -17.66
C LEU A 170 8.26 15.15 -19.05
N PHE A 171 7.18 15.21 -19.85
CA PHE A 171 7.17 14.70 -21.21
C PHE A 171 8.30 15.27 -22.07
N LEU A 172 8.58 16.57 -21.89
CA LEU A 172 9.68 17.27 -22.58
C LEU A 172 11.07 16.93 -22.03
N ASN A 173 11.13 16.36 -20.82
CA ASN A 173 12.39 16.11 -20.10
C ASN A 173 12.71 14.64 -19.90
N VAL A 174 11.77 13.71 -20.17
CA VAL A 174 12.04 12.27 -20.10
C VAL A 174 13.10 11.90 -21.12
N PRO A 175 14.23 11.27 -20.70
CA PRO A 175 15.30 10.90 -21.61
C PRO A 175 14.90 9.73 -22.51
N GLY A 176 15.60 9.58 -23.64
CA GLY A 176 15.40 8.44 -24.53
C GLY A 176 15.99 7.13 -24.01
N LYS A 177 16.98 7.23 -23.09
CA LYS A 177 17.66 6.12 -22.40
C LYS A 177 17.84 6.51 -20.93
N GLU A 178 18.07 5.55 -20.06
CA GLU A 178 18.26 5.75 -18.62
C GLU A 178 17.03 6.41 -17.94
N ASN A 179 15.82 6.18 -18.47
CA ASN A 179 14.58 6.68 -17.85
C ASN A 179 14.35 6.04 -16.48
N SER A 180 14.80 4.81 -16.28
CA SER A 180 14.83 4.15 -14.97
C SER A 180 15.60 4.98 -13.94
N LEU A 181 16.80 5.45 -14.29
CA LEU A 181 17.64 6.26 -13.40
C LEU A 181 17.04 7.66 -13.17
N PHE A 182 16.52 8.27 -14.22
CA PHE A 182 15.85 9.57 -14.14
C PHE A 182 14.64 9.53 -13.20
N THR A 183 13.77 8.55 -13.40
CA THR A 183 12.55 8.38 -12.60
C THR A 183 12.87 8.13 -11.13
N GLN A 184 13.76 7.17 -10.85
CA GLN A 184 14.17 6.86 -9.47
C GLN A 184 14.96 8.02 -8.85
N GLY A 185 15.74 8.76 -9.62
CA GLY A 185 16.45 9.96 -9.16
C GLY A 185 15.52 11.05 -8.70
N LEU A 186 14.47 11.36 -9.45
CA LEU A 186 13.43 12.33 -9.04
C LEU A 186 12.68 11.88 -7.77
N MET A 187 12.32 10.58 -7.69
CA MET A 187 11.73 10.01 -6.49
C MET A 187 12.64 10.18 -5.27
N ASP A 188 13.94 9.92 -5.43
CA ASP A 188 14.91 10.00 -4.35
C ASP A 188 15.20 11.44 -3.90
N ILE A 189 15.31 12.39 -4.83
CA ILE A 189 15.39 13.81 -4.49
C ILE A 189 14.18 14.22 -3.63
N GLY A 190 12.98 13.82 -4.03
CA GLY A 190 11.77 14.08 -3.27
C GLY A 190 11.74 13.41 -1.91
N ALA A 191 12.22 12.16 -1.81
CA ALA A 191 12.17 11.39 -0.57
C ALA A 191 13.27 11.78 0.43
N THR A 192 14.44 12.28 -0.03
CA THR A 192 15.62 12.50 0.83
C THR A 192 15.95 13.97 1.03
N ILE A 193 15.81 14.80 0.01
CA ILE A 193 16.23 16.21 -0.02
C ILE A 193 15.02 17.15 0.03
N CYS A 194 14.15 17.07 -0.96
CA CYS A 194 13.00 17.95 -1.15
C CYS A 194 11.74 17.39 -0.46
N LYS A 195 11.82 17.13 0.86
CA LYS A 195 10.74 16.52 1.64
C LYS A 195 9.54 17.47 1.82
N PRO A 196 8.38 16.95 2.25
CA PRO A 196 7.18 17.79 2.45
C PRO A 196 7.39 18.96 3.41
N LYS A 197 8.06 18.73 4.55
CA LYS A 197 8.26 19.73 5.63
C LYS A 197 9.71 20.15 5.83
N ILE A 198 10.66 19.34 5.37
CA ILE A 198 12.10 19.58 5.54
C ILE A 198 12.73 19.63 4.16
N ILE A 199 13.25 20.77 3.78
CA ILE A 199 13.82 21.02 2.46
C ILE A 199 15.30 21.38 2.65
N ASN A 200 16.18 20.67 1.95
CA ASN A 200 17.62 20.93 1.98
C ASN A 200 18.12 21.35 0.60
N CYS A 201 17.97 22.65 0.29
CA CYS A 201 18.36 23.20 -1.01
C CYS A 201 19.87 23.17 -1.25
N GLU A 202 20.69 23.24 -0.19
CA GLU A 202 22.17 23.20 -0.31
C GLU A 202 22.67 21.87 -0.91
N ARG A 203 21.94 20.77 -0.64
CA ARG A 203 22.27 19.43 -1.14
C ARG A 203 21.53 19.06 -2.41
N CYS A 204 20.64 19.95 -2.90
CA CYS A 204 19.77 19.65 -4.01
C CYS A 204 20.47 19.86 -5.36
N PRO A 205 20.56 18.85 -6.23
CA PRO A 205 21.21 19.02 -7.54
C PRO A 205 20.44 19.98 -8.46
N LEU A 206 19.18 20.29 -8.13
CA LEU A 206 18.31 21.15 -8.90
C LEU A 206 18.25 22.59 -8.37
N SER A 207 18.99 22.94 -7.30
CA SER A 207 18.86 24.22 -6.61
C SER A 207 19.11 25.43 -7.52
N GLU A 208 20.09 25.36 -8.39
CA GLU A 208 20.44 26.46 -9.33
C GLU A 208 19.31 26.79 -10.33
N ASN A 209 18.51 25.78 -10.69
CA ASN A 209 17.41 25.95 -11.65
C ASN A 209 16.03 26.04 -10.97
N CYS A 210 15.99 25.96 -9.62
CA CYS A 210 14.74 25.87 -8.88
C CYS A 210 14.22 27.27 -8.53
N ARG A 211 13.01 27.61 -8.99
CA ARG A 211 12.39 28.91 -8.78
C ARG A 211 12.10 29.25 -7.32
N VAL A 212 11.93 28.24 -6.47
CA VAL A 212 11.68 28.41 -5.02
C VAL A 212 12.86 28.03 -4.14
N ALA A 213 14.04 27.76 -4.73
CA ALA A 213 15.21 27.40 -3.94
C ALA A 213 15.51 28.50 -2.90
N PHE A 214 15.83 28.06 -1.67
CA PHE A 214 16.16 28.90 -0.52
C PHE A 214 15.04 29.87 -0.07
N LYS A 215 13.84 29.81 -0.71
CA LYS A 215 12.69 30.62 -0.28
C LYS A 215 11.85 29.88 0.77
N ASN A 216 11.36 30.60 1.78
CA ASN A 216 10.42 30.06 2.76
C ASN A 216 9.10 29.57 2.12
N SER A 217 8.72 30.15 0.97
CA SER A 217 7.54 29.74 0.21
C SER A 217 7.63 28.34 -0.36
N ALA A 218 8.82 27.73 -0.48
CA ALA A 218 9.00 26.39 -1.03
C ALA A 218 8.14 25.32 -0.34
N ILE A 219 7.89 25.46 0.97
CA ILE A 219 7.08 24.52 1.75
C ILE A 219 5.60 24.51 1.34
N ASN A 220 5.11 25.58 0.70
CA ASN A 220 3.73 25.71 0.27
C ASN A 220 3.42 24.87 -0.98
N TYR A 221 4.43 24.45 -1.73
CA TYR A 221 4.27 23.67 -2.96
C TYR A 221 4.44 22.16 -2.70
N PRO A 222 3.59 21.31 -3.33
CA PRO A 222 2.41 21.69 -4.13
C PRO A 222 1.32 22.32 -3.28
N LEU A 223 0.52 23.20 -3.87
CA LEU A 223 -0.60 23.82 -3.18
C LEU A 223 -1.61 22.76 -2.75
N LYS A 224 -2.00 22.79 -1.46
CA LYS A 224 -2.89 21.79 -0.88
C LYS A 224 -4.31 21.91 -1.44
N ILE A 225 -4.90 20.77 -1.77
CA ILE A 225 -6.35 20.67 -1.97
C ILE A 225 -7.00 20.71 -0.60
N ILE A 226 -8.02 21.52 -0.43
CA ILE A 226 -8.85 21.49 0.79
C ILE A 226 -9.58 20.16 0.79
N LYS A 227 -9.22 19.28 1.74
CA LYS A 227 -9.89 17.99 1.91
C LYS A 227 -11.16 18.20 2.73
N GLU A 228 -12.25 17.62 2.29
CA GLU A 228 -13.45 17.49 3.10
C GLU A 228 -13.16 16.68 4.38
N LYS A 229 -13.88 17.00 5.45
CA LYS A 229 -13.77 16.25 6.70
C LYS A 229 -14.23 14.81 6.47
N LYS A 230 -13.48 13.86 7.01
CA LYS A 230 -13.88 12.45 6.97
C LYS A 230 -15.22 12.26 7.70
N ILE A 231 -16.07 11.41 7.14
CA ILE A 231 -17.31 10.98 7.78
C ILE A 231 -16.93 10.12 8.99
N LYS A 232 -17.62 10.34 10.12
CA LYS A 232 -17.53 9.44 11.27
C LYS A 232 -18.54 8.31 11.13
N ARG A 233 -18.10 7.10 11.41
CA ARG A 233 -18.95 5.91 11.50
C ARG A 233 -18.87 5.32 12.89
N THR A 234 -19.99 4.74 13.34
CA THR A 234 -20.10 4.06 14.63
C THR A 234 -20.71 2.68 14.43
N GLY A 235 -20.45 1.78 15.35
CA GLY A 235 -21.01 0.43 15.34
C GLY A 235 -20.49 -0.40 16.49
N ASN A 236 -20.65 -1.72 16.39
CA ASN A 236 -20.21 -2.66 17.41
C ASN A 236 -19.37 -3.76 16.79
N PHE A 237 -18.33 -4.21 17.49
CA PHE A 237 -17.61 -5.44 17.25
C PHE A 237 -17.91 -6.44 18.34
N TYR A 238 -18.13 -7.67 17.94
CA TYR A 238 -18.43 -8.77 18.86
C TYR A 238 -17.28 -9.77 18.86
N CYS A 239 -16.65 -9.94 20.02
CA CYS A 239 -15.66 -10.98 20.25
C CYS A 239 -16.34 -12.14 20.97
N LEU A 240 -16.63 -13.22 20.25
CA LEU A 240 -17.18 -14.44 20.81
C LEU A 240 -16.02 -15.35 21.20
N ILE A 241 -15.92 -15.73 22.47
CA ILE A 241 -14.86 -16.56 23.02
C ILE A 241 -15.44 -17.84 23.62
N ASN A 242 -14.82 -18.98 23.26
CA ASN A 242 -15.17 -20.30 23.82
C ASN A 242 -14.40 -20.61 25.13
N SER A 243 -14.67 -21.75 25.76
CA SER A 243 -14.00 -22.22 26.99
C SER A 243 -12.50 -22.44 26.79
N LYS A 244 -12.05 -22.74 25.55
CA LYS A 244 -10.64 -22.92 25.18
C LYS A 244 -9.92 -21.59 24.95
N LYS A 245 -10.58 -20.45 25.22
CA LYS A 245 -10.07 -19.09 24.98
C LYS A 245 -9.79 -18.80 23.49
N GLU A 246 -10.47 -19.48 22.58
CA GLU A 246 -10.39 -19.21 21.15
C GLU A 246 -11.47 -18.21 20.75
N ILE A 247 -11.14 -17.32 19.82
CA ILE A 247 -12.03 -16.23 19.35
C ILE A 247 -12.60 -16.62 17.99
N LEU A 248 -13.91 -16.42 17.83
CA LEU A 248 -14.63 -16.66 16.58
C LEU A 248 -14.34 -15.57 15.55
N PHE A 249 -13.90 -16.00 14.38
CA PHE A 249 -13.76 -15.17 13.18
C PHE A 249 -14.65 -15.69 12.06
N LEU A 250 -15.08 -14.77 11.18
CA LEU A 250 -15.83 -15.05 9.97
C LEU A 250 -14.93 -14.87 8.76
N ARG A 251 -15.00 -15.75 7.77
CA ARG A 251 -14.40 -15.51 6.46
C ARG A 251 -15.25 -14.49 5.70
N ASN A 252 -14.69 -13.31 5.43
CA ASN A 252 -15.38 -12.27 4.68
C ASN A 252 -15.29 -12.56 3.18
N THR A 253 -16.39 -12.96 2.57
CA THR A 253 -16.50 -13.21 1.13
C THR A 253 -17.02 -12.00 0.36
N ASN A 254 -17.45 -10.93 1.04
CA ASN A 254 -17.94 -9.72 0.42
C ASN A 254 -16.81 -8.95 -0.25
N LEU A 255 -17.08 -8.41 -1.44
CA LEU A 255 -16.14 -7.54 -2.15
C LEU A 255 -15.90 -6.25 -1.37
N GLY A 256 -14.67 -5.73 -1.43
CA GLY A 256 -14.32 -4.42 -0.88
C GLY A 256 -13.44 -4.48 0.36
N LEU A 257 -13.93 -3.91 1.47
CA LEU A 257 -13.11 -3.81 2.68
C LEU A 257 -12.93 -5.19 3.33
N PHE A 258 -11.66 -5.60 3.50
CA PHE A 258 -11.27 -6.90 4.08
C PHE A 258 -11.74 -8.14 3.30
N GLU A 259 -11.92 -8.01 1.97
CA GLU A 259 -12.23 -9.14 1.08
C GLU A 259 -11.26 -10.31 1.29
N ASN A 260 -11.80 -11.52 1.41
CA ASN A 260 -11.07 -12.76 1.65
C ASN A 260 -10.25 -12.80 2.96
N MET A 261 -10.59 -12.00 3.96
CA MET A 261 -9.92 -12.00 5.25
C MET A 261 -10.82 -12.53 6.36
N HIS A 262 -10.20 -12.87 7.48
CA HIS A 262 -10.93 -13.24 8.69
C HIS A 262 -11.26 -11.97 9.49
N VAL A 263 -12.55 -11.78 9.78
CA VAL A 263 -13.11 -10.59 10.41
C VAL A 263 -13.91 -10.99 11.65
N LEU A 264 -14.02 -10.08 12.62
CA LEU A 264 -14.94 -10.25 13.73
C LEU A 264 -16.38 -9.92 13.29
N PRO A 265 -17.38 -10.59 13.85
CA PRO A 265 -18.78 -10.15 13.73
C PRO A 265 -18.93 -8.68 14.12
N SER A 266 -19.70 -7.93 13.35
CA SER A 266 -19.88 -6.49 13.59
C SER A 266 -21.15 -5.96 12.95
N ASP A 267 -21.64 -4.84 13.49
CA ASP A 267 -22.79 -4.11 12.94
C ASP A 267 -22.56 -2.59 12.91
N GLY A 268 -23.44 -1.88 12.22
CA GLY A 268 -23.61 -0.42 12.28
C GLY A 268 -22.63 0.42 11.47
N TRP A 269 -21.46 -0.08 11.13
CA TRP A 269 -20.38 0.73 10.50
C TRP A 269 -20.13 0.46 9.00
N LEU A 270 -20.60 -0.66 8.51
CA LEU A 270 -20.59 -1.02 7.08
C LEU A 270 -22.04 -1.15 6.57
N LYS A 271 -22.26 -0.93 5.26
CA LYS A 271 -23.56 -1.17 4.62
C LYS A 271 -23.92 -2.67 4.65
N ASP A 272 -22.91 -3.51 4.31
CA ASP A 272 -23.02 -4.96 4.40
C ASP A 272 -22.37 -5.38 5.71
N ASN A 273 -23.17 -5.54 6.74
CA ASN A 273 -22.70 -5.93 8.06
C ASN A 273 -22.12 -7.35 8.00
N HIS A 274 -21.02 -7.59 8.73
CA HIS A 274 -20.55 -8.94 9.02
C HIS A 274 -21.46 -9.57 10.06
N ASN A 275 -22.74 -9.75 9.69
CA ASN A 275 -23.78 -10.22 10.60
C ASN A 275 -23.58 -11.70 10.90
N LEU A 276 -23.53 -11.98 12.18
CA LEU A 276 -23.68 -13.30 12.74
C LEU A 276 -25.09 -13.42 13.31
N ASP A 277 -25.76 -14.51 13.05
CA ASP A 277 -26.97 -14.85 13.77
C ASP A 277 -26.58 -15.30 15.18
N PHE A 278 -26.72 -14.41 16.16
CA PHE A 278 -26.34 -14.68 17.53
C PHE A 278 -27.26 -15.72 18.21
N ASN A 279 -28.45 -15.99 17.66
CA ASN A 279 -29.39 -16.98 18.20
C ASN A 279 -28.88 -18.43 18.10
N ILE A 280 -27.87 -18.67 17.25
CA ILE A 280 -27.23 -20.00 17.15
C ILE A 280 -26.21 -20.27 18.28
N PHE A 281 -25.92 -19.29 19.12
CA PHE A 281 -24.95 -19.38 20.21
C PHE A 281 -25.63 -19.25 21.57
N SER A 282 -25.31 -20.12 22.50
CA SER A 282 -25.61 -19.94 23.91
C SER A 282 -24.60 -18.97 24.52
N ILE A 283 -25.04 -17.76 24.88
CA ILE A 283 -24.16 -16.72 25.42
C ILE A 283 -24.34 -16.72 26.94
N ASN A 284 -23.28 -17.06 27.68
CA ASN A 284 -23.30 -17.10 29.14
C ASN A 284 -23.09 -15.71 29.76
N GLU A 285 -22.15 -14.93 29.21
CA GLU A 285 -21.77 -13.65 29.78
C GLU A 285 -21.49 -12.64 28.65
N ARG A 286 -21.79 -11.36 28.94
CA ARG A 286 -21.56 -10.23 28.05
C ARG A 286 -20.83 -9.12 28.79
N PHE A 287 -19.72 -8.62 28.22
CA PHE A 287 -18.91 -7.55 28.77
C PHE A 287 -18.72 -6.44 27.75
N ASP A 288 -18.81 -5.18 28.18
CA ASP A 288 -18.37 -4.03 27.39
C ASP A 288 -16.86 -3.83 27.62
N CYS A 289 -16.06 -4.05 26.60
CA CYS A 289 -14.59 -3.89 26.64
C CYS A 289 -14.13 -2.47 26.29
N GLY A 290 -15.06 -1.54 26.05
CA GLY A 290 -14.78 -0.15 25.71
C GLY A 290 -14.86 0.14 24.20
N VAL A 291 -14.20 1.22 23.78
CA VAL A 291 -14.29 1.76 22.41
C VAL A 291 -12.96 1.63 21.70
N ILE A 292 -13.00 1.15 20.45
CA ILE A 292 -11.87 1.17 19.52
C ILE A 292 -12.01 2.34 18.53
N LYS A 293 -10.94 3.11 18.36
CA LYS A 293 -10.86 4.17 17.34
C LYS A 293 -9.92 3.75 16.24
N HIS A 294 -10.37 3.86 14.99
CA HIS A 294 -9.55 3.52 13.83
C HIS A 294 -9.84 4.47 12.66
N SER A 295 -8.80 4.97 12.01
CA SER A 295 -8.94 5.86 10.84
C SER A 295 -8.69 5.09 9.56
N PHE A 296 -9.72 5.03 8.72
CA PHE A 296 -9.62 4.55 7.34
C PHE A 296 -9.33 5.71 6.37
N THR A 297 -9.11 5.41 5.11
CA THR A 297 -8.83 6.44 4.09
C THR A 297 -10.00 7.43 3.94
N HIS A 298 -11.25 6.92 3.97
CA HIS A 298 -12.45 7.68 3.64
C HIS A 298 -13.32 8.03 4.85
N PHE A 299 -13.12 7.40 6.00
CA PHE A 299 -13.90 7.62 7.21
C PHE A 299 -13.09 7.32 8.48
N ASP A 300 -13.53 7.87 9.58
CA ASP A 300 -13.05 7.53 10.92
C ASP A 300 -14.08 6.65 11.61
N LEU A 301 -13.62 5.63 12.33
CA LEU A 301 -14.44 4.65 13.03
C LEU A 301 -14.26 4.80 14.53
N ASP A 302 -15.40 4.97 15.24
CA ASP A 302 -15.50 4.89 16.69
C ASP A 302 -16.51 3.77 17.01
N SER A 303 -16.05 2.60 17.43
CA SER A 303 -16.93 1.44 17.64
C SER A 303 -16.75 0.82 19.01
N LYS A 304 -17.86 0.35 19.61
CA LYS A 304 -17.85 -0.42 20.84
C LYS A 304 -17.32 -1.82 20.59
N VAL A 305 -16.64 -2.37 21.58
CA VAL A 305 -16.14 -3.75 21.58
C VAL A 305 -16.84 -4.52 22.68
N ILE A 306 -17.55 -5.57 22.29
CA ILE A 306 -18.37 -6.39 23.17
C ILE A 306 -17.78 -7.80 23.18
N LEU A 307 -17.43 -8.28 24.37
CA LEU A 307 -17.03 -9.67 24.58
C LEU A 307 -18.26 -10.50 24.94
N LEU A 308 -18.39 -11.64 24.27
CA LEU A 308 -19.44 -12.63 24.50
C LEU A 308 -18.77 -13.97 24.84
N LYS A 309 -18.97 -14.50 26.05
CA LYS A 309 -18.52 -15.85 26.42
C LYS A 309 -19.57 -16.86 26.02
N LEU A 310 -19.14 -17.88 25.29
CA LEU A 310 -20.01 -18.93 24.77
C LEU A 310 -20.05 -20.14 25.68
N ASP A 311 -21.20 -20.83 25.69
CA ASP A 311 -21.31 -22.18 26.20
C ASP A 311 -20.95 -23.18 25.09
N ASP A 312 -19.94 -23.99 25.31
CA ASP A 312 -19.38 -24.90 24.28
C ASP A 312 -20.34 -26.06 23.92
N ASN A 313 -21.39 -26.30 24.73
CA ASN A 313 -22.23 -27.49 24.56
C ASN A 313 -23.15 -27.44 23.32
N GLN A 314 -23.25 -26.30 22.61
CA GLN A 314 -24.21 -26.12 21.50
C GLN A 314 -23.66 -25.34 20.29
N ILE A 315 -22.34 -25.28 20.09
CA ILE A 315 -21.77 -24.49 19.00
C ILE A 315 -21.88 -25.25 17.68
N LYS A 316 -22.84 -24.91 16.82
CA LYS A 316 -22.87 -25.30 15.42
C LYS A 316 -22.25 -24.22 14.55
N LEU A 317 -20.99 -24.39 14.15
CA LEU A 317 -20.32 -23.45 13.25
C LEU A 317 -20.89 -23.54 11.82
N LYS A 318 -21.06 -22.38 11.17
CA LYS A 318 -21.25 -22.32 9.72
C LYS A 318 -19.88 -22.51 9.02
N ASP A 319 -19.87 -22.94 7.77
CA ASP A 319 -18.64 -23.25 7.00
C ASP A 319 -17.65 -22.07 6.90
N ASN A 320 -18.15 -20.84 7.04
CA ASN A 320 -17.32 -19.63 6.98
C ASN A 320 -16.82 -19.15 8.35
N CYS A 321 -17.02 -19.91 9.42
CA CYS A 321 -16.63 -19.55 10.78
C CYS A 321 -15.44 -20.41 11.25
N ILE A 322 -14.50 -19.80 11.96
CA ILE A 322 -13.36 -20.47 12.56
C ILE A 322 -13.04 -19.90 13.93
N PHE A 323 -12.71 -20.78 14.90
CA PHE A 323 -12.14 -20.37 16.16
C PHE A 323 -10.61 -20.31 16.07
N ILE A 324 -10.01 -19.19 16.48
CA ILE A 324 -8.57 -18.93 16.42
C ILE A 324 -8.09 -18.54 17.82
N LYS A 325 -7.02 -19.18 18.28
CA LYS A 325 -6.34 -18.78 19.50
C LYS A 325 -5.63 -17.44 19.33
N PRO A 326 -5.66 -16.53 20.33
CA PRO A 326 -5.03 -15.23 20.25
C PRO A 326 -3.55 -15.25 19.86
N GLU A 327 -2.79 -16.27 20.29
CA GLU A 327 -1.38 -16.47 19.94
C GLU A 327 -1.14 -16.84 18.47
N ASN A 328 -2.16 -17.33 17.78
CA ASN A 328 -2.07 -17.80 16.40
C ASN A 328 -2.62 -16.80 15.37
N LEU A 329 -3.05 -15.62 15.79
CA LEU A 329 -3.67 -14.63 14.89
C LEU A 329 -2.78 -14.27 13.68
N ASP A 330 -1.46 -14.22 13.88
CA ASP A 330 -0.49 -13.88 12.82
C ASP A 330 -0.36 -14.98 11.74
N MET A 331 -0.87 -16.20 12.00
CA MET A 331 -0.92 -17.28 11.01
C MET A 331 -2.09 -17.14 10.03
N PHE A 332 -3.03 -16.24 10.31
CA PHE A 332 -4.25 -16.03 9.54
C PHE A 332 -4.29 -14.65 8.90
N SER A 333 -5.06 -14.53 7.83
CA SER A 333 -5.30 -13.26 7.16
C SER A 333 -6.27 -12.37 7.97
N ILE A 334 -5.78 -11.78 9.06
CA ILE A 334 -6.55 -10.93 9.96
C ILE A 334 -6.11 -9.47 9.83
N PRO A 335 -7.04 -8.51 9.59
CA PRO A 335 -6.71 -7.09 9.56
C PRO A 335 -6.18 -6.54 10.89
N THR A 336 -5.24 -5.59 10.81
CA THR A 336 -4.64 -4.93 11.99
C THR A 336 -5.68 -4.36 12.97
N LEU A 337 -6.84 -3.92 12.46
CA LEU A 337 -7.95 -3.46 13.29
C LEU A 337 -8.36 -4.55 14.29
N TYR A 338 -8.53 -5.78 13.86
CA TYR A 338 -8.97 -6.88 14.70
C TYR A 338 -7.90 -7.35 15.69
N HIS A 339 -6.62 -7.29 15.34
CA HIS A 339 -5.53 -7.47 16.31
C HIS A 339 -5.62 -6.46 17.47
N LYS A 340 -5.93 -5.19 17.17
CA LYS A 340 -6.14 -4.17 18.22
C LYS A 340 -7.35 -4.47 19.08
N ILE A 341 -8.45 -4.94 18.46
CA ILE A 341 -9.67 -5.32 19.18
C ILE A 341 -9.40 -6.50 20.10
N VAL A 342 -8.78 -7.57 19.61
CA VAL A 342 -8.43 -8.74 20.43
C VAL A 342 -7.52 -8.33 21.60
N LYS A 343 -6.52 -7.48 21.34
CA LYS A 343 -5.64 -6.95 22.41
C LYS A 343 -6.42 -6.15 23.47
N LEU A 344 -7.46 -5.41 23.07
CA LEU A 344 -8.33 -4.69 24.00
C LEU A 344 -9.16 -5.67 24.83
N VAL A 345 -9.74 -6.69 24.20
CA VAL A 345 -10.52 -7.74 24.89
C VAL A 345 -9.67 -8.51 25.90
N LEU A 346 -8.46 -8.94 25.50
CA LEU A 346 -7.56 -9.70 26.38
C LEU A 346 -7.08 -8.94 27.63
N LYS A 347 -7.24 -7.61 27.66
CA LYS A 347 -6.97 -6.80 28.86
C LYS A 347 -8.14 -6.80 29.86
N ASN A 348 -9.30 -7.25 29.44
CA ASN A 348 -10.54 -7.25 30.21
C ASN A 348 -10.99 -8.67 30.60
N ILE A 349 -10.18 -9.69 30.30
CA ILE A 349 -10.33 -11.08 30.73
C ILE A 349 -9.20 -11.41 31.70
#